data_515cc8047735925f3db7659c0d553e0f
#
_entry.id   515cc8047735925f3db7659c0d553e0f
#
_cell.length_a   1.000
_cell.length_b   1.000
_cell.length_c   1.000
_cell.angle_alpha   90.00
_cell.angle_beta   90.00
_cell.angle_gamma   90.00
#
_symmetry.space_group_name_H-M   'P 1'
#
loop_
_entity.id
_entity.type
_entity.pdbx_description
1 polymer ?
#
loop_
_entity_poly.entity_id
_entity_poly.type
_entity_poly.pdbx_seq_one_letter_code
_entity_poly.pdbx_strand_id
1 'polypeptide(L)'
;MFPHEIHLLNAPIGKVELYVSLQIITQFLNLAFRPAGSEQFLYPRKYEQLVEKWATAYELDPLLVYAFIRTESGFDPQATSSVDARGLMQMTEETFFWICSKIAGDEQLTFADLYDPDTAIRFGCYYLHLCMVRYKGDVSTAAAAYHSGWGTVDQLLQMEEHSADGETLQGFPYNQMHHYVNKITACYQTYQRLYAGQ
;
A
#
# COMPACT_ATOMS: atom_id res chain seq x y z
N MET A 1 7.25 -27.34 -5.46
CA MET A 1 7.08 -28.49 -4.56
C MET A 1 8.35 -28.61 -3.73
N PHE A 2 8.34 -28.09 -2.52
CA PHE A 2 9.54 -28.05 -1.67
C PHE A 2 9.69 -29.37 -0.90
N PRO A 3 10.89 -29.93 -0.78
CA PRO A 3 11.09 -31.29 -0.23
C PRO A 3 10.86 -31.44 1.29
N HIS A 4 10.45 -30.37 1.99
CA HIS A 4 10.25 -30.38 3.44
C HIS A 4 8.85 -30.79 3.92
N GLU A 5 7.85 -30.86 3.05
CA GLU A 5 6.47 -31.20 3.46
C GLU A 5 6.20 -32.70 3.59
N ILE A 6 7.03 -33.54 2.99
CA ILE A 6 6.80 -35.01 2.97
C ILE A 6 7.22 -35.72 4.27
N HIS A 7 8.06 -35.09 5.10
CA HIS A 7 8.55 -35.73 6.35
C HIS A 7 7.58 -35.57 7.56
N LEU A 8 6.58 -34.66 7.49
CA LEU A 8 5.64 -34.44 8.60
C LEU A 8 4.48 -35.44 8.65
N LEU A 9 4.16 -36.11 7.53
CA LEU A 9 3.02 -37.04 7.45
C LEU A 9 3.28 -38.39 8.14
N ASN A 10 4.51 -38.75 8.47
CA ASN A 10 4.88 -40.00 9.13
C ASN A 10 5.48 -39.81 10.54
N ALA A 11 5.41 -38.62 11.13
CA ALA A 11 5.91 -38.37 12.47
C ALA A 11 4.90 -38.89 13.51
N PRO A 12 5.34 -39.56 14.59
CA PRO A 12 4.45 -39.96 15.67
C PRO A 12 3.80 -38.69 16.31
N ILE A 13 2.51 -38.79 16.59
CA ILE A 13 1.62 -37.66 17.03
C ILE A 13 2.29 -36.76 18.06
N GLY A 14 3.02 -37.33 19.03
CA GLY A 14 3.74 -36.54 20.05
C GLY A 14 4.88 -35.66 19.53
N LYS A 15 5.47 -35.94 18.38
CA LYS A 15 6.51 -35.11 17.76
C LYS A 15 5.88 -33.93 16.98
N VAL A 16 4.69 -34.12 16.40
CA VAL A 16 3.95 -33.06 15.71
C VAL A 16 3.44 -32.01 16.71
N GLU A 17 2.89 -32.48 17.85
CA GLU A 17 2.45 -31.58 18.93
C GLU A 17 3.62 -30.79 19.54
N LEU A 18 4.77 -31.43 19.74
CA LEU A 18 5.97 -30.77 20.23
C LEU A 18 6.48 -29.71 19.25
N TYR A 19 6.43 -30.00 17.95
CA TYR A 19 6.88 -29.07 16.88
C TYR A 19 5.96 -27.85 16.77
N VAL A 20 4.63 -28.07 16.83
CA VAL A 20 3.62 -26.99 16.81
C VAL A 20 3.76 -26.15 18.10
N SER A 21 3.95 -26.77 19.24
CA SER A 21 4.18 -26.07 20.51
C SER A 21 5.47 -25.25 20.50
N LEU A 22 6.55 -25.78 19.93
CA LEU A 22 7.81 -25.04 19.78
C LEU A 22 7.69 -23.86 18.81
N GLN A 23 6.97 -24.01 17.70
CA GLN A 23 6.71 -22.92 16.76
C GLN A 23 5.85 -21.82 17.41
N ILE A 24 4.82 -22.19 18.16
CA ILE A 24 3.98 -21.25 18.89
C ILE A 24 4.81 -20.52 19.96
N ILE A 25 5.63 -21.24 20.75
CA ILE A 25 6.51 -20.65 21.75
C ILE A 25 7.55 -19.74 21.08
N THR A 26 8.13 -20.12 19.96
CA THR A 26 9.09 -19.30 19.21
C THR A 26 8.43 -18.05 18.64
N GLN A 27 7.18 -18.14 18.17
CA GLN A 27 6.39 -16.96 17.74
C GLN A 27 6.07 -16.06 18.93
N PHE A 28 5.66 -16.62 20.08
CA PHE A 28 5.43 -15.83 21.30
C PHE A 28 6.72 -15.19 21.85
N LEU A 29 7.84 -15.89 21.84
CA LEU A 29 9.13 -15.33 22.25
C LEU A 29 9.60 -14.23 21.28
N ASN A 30 9.44 -14.41 19.97
CA ASN A 30 9.74 -13.38 18.98
C ASN A 30 8.81 -12.15 19.09
N LEU A 31 7.57 -12.35 19.55
CA LEU A 31 6.65 -11.24 19.82
C LEU A 31 7.01 -10.51 21.14
N ALA A 32 7.38 -11.28 22.18
CA ALA A 32 7.69 -10.76 23.52
C ALA A 32 9.09 -10.10 23.62
N PHE A 33 10.04 -10.54 22.78
CA PHE A 33 11.42 -10.03 22.73
C PHE A 33 11.70 -9.05 21.59
N ARG A 34 10.67 -8.43 20.97
CA ARG A 34 10.92 -7.32 20.04
C ARG A 34 11.38 -6.12 20.87
N PRO A 35 12.60 -5.60 20.67
CA PRO A 35 13.02 -4.37 21.34
C PRO A 35 12.02 -3.27 21.01
N ALA A 36 11.64 -2.50 22.04
CA ALA A 36 10.80 -1.32 21.85
C ALA A 36 11.41 -0.43 20.75
N GLY A 37 10.64 -0.10 19.71
CA GLY A 37 11.11 0.68 18.55
C GLY A 37 11.59 -0.14 17.34
N SER A 38 11.74 -1.47 17.41
CA SER A 38 12.16 -2.28 16.26
C SER A 38 11.15 -2.26 15.11
N GLU A 39 9.86 -2.12 15.41
CA GLU A 39 8.82 -2.01 14.37
C GLU A 39 8.85 -0.66 13.67
N GLN A 40 9.17 0.43 14.37
CA GLN A 40 9.33 1.76 13.77
C GLN A 40 10.47 1.79 12.75
N PHE A 41 11.53 0.99 12.97
CA PHE A 41 12.59 0.84 11.98
C PHE A 41 12.11 0.19 10.67
N LEU A 42 11.17 -0.75 10.76
CA LEU A 42 10.55 -1.40 9.59
C LEU A 42 9.48 -0.53 8.92
N TYR A 43 8.91 0.44 9.64
CA TYR A 43 7.89 1.37 9.17
C TYR A 43 8.37 2.82 9.35
N PRO A 44 9.43 3.24 8.62
CA PRO A 44 10.01 4.57 8.80
C PRO A 44 9.07 5.65 8.23
N ARG A 45 9.15 6.86 8.81
CA ARG A 45 8.53 8.08 8.27
C ARG A 45 9.59 8.90 7.50
N LYS A 46 10.12 8.34 6.41
CA LYS A 46 11.02 9.10 5.53
C LYS A 46 10.25 10.19 4.78
N TYR A 47 10.93 11.26 4.42
CA TYR A 47 10.34 12.41 3.71
C TYR A 47 9.22 13.11 4.50
N GLU A 48 9.30 13.12 5.82
CA GLU A 48 8.23 13.57 6.72
C GLU A 48 7.68 14.95 6.33
N GLN A 49 8.54 15.94 6.13
CA GLN A 49 8.12 17.30 5.75
C GLN A 49 7.34 17.34 4.43
N LEU A 50 7.73 16.51 3.45
CA LEU A 50 7.05 16.44 2.16
C LEU A 50 5.73 15.71 2.26
N VAL A 51 5.69 14.60 3.02
CA VAL A 51 4.45 13.86 3.26
C VAL A 51 3.43 14.72 4.00
N GLU A 52 3.82 15.38 5.08
CA GLU A 52 2.95 16.29 5.84
C GLU A 52 2.44 17.46 4.97
N LYS A 53 3.33 18.08 4.19
CA LYS A 53 2.99 19.15 3.25
C LYS A 53 1.89 18.74 2.28
N TRP A 54 2.09 17.63 1.58
CA TRP A 54 1.19 17.23 0.51
C TRP A 54 -0.04 16.46 1.00
N ALA A 55 0.06 15.70 2.09
CA ALA A 55 -1.09 15.10 2.74
C ALA A 55 -2.06 16.19 3.25
N THR A 56 -1.55 17.24 3.90
CA THR A 56 -2.36 18.39 4.32
C THR A 56 -2.99 19.10 3.13
N ALA A 57 -2.22 19.37 2.08
CA ALA A 57 -2.72 20.08 0.89
C ALA A 57 -3.86 19.33 0.17
N TYR A 58 -3.88 18.01 0.25
CA TYR A 58 -4.87 17.15 -0.41
C TYR A 58 -5.80 16.42 0.58
N GLU A 59 -5.90 16.88 1.82
CA GLU A 59 -6.83 16.37 2.84
C GLU A 59 -6.72 14.84 3.05
N LEU A 60 -5.47 14.32 3.07
CA LEU A 60 -5.17 12.92 3.31
C LEU A 60 -4.62 12.71 4.71
N ASP A 61 -4.84 11.52 5.27
CA ASP A 61 -4.09 11.05 6.44
C ASP A 61 -2.63 10.79 6.04
N PRO A 62 -1.61 11.46 6.64
CA PRO A 62 -0.20 11.23 6.35
C PRO A 62 0.21 9.76 6.53
N LEU A 63 -0.41 9.04 7.48
CA LEU A 63 -0.12 7.62 7.72
C LEU A 63 -0.58 6.73 6.55
N LEU A 64 -1.66 7.13 5.86
CA LEU A 64 -2.08 6.49 4.63
C LEU A 64 -1.07 6.72 3.50
N VAL A 65 -0.57 7.95 3.35
CA VAL A 65 0.46 8.28 2.35
C VAL A 65 1.74 7.45 2.59
N TYR A 66 2.18 7.31 3.84
CA TYR A 66 3.30 6.42 4.18
C TYR A 66 3.04 4.96 3.80
N ALA A 67 1.82 4.47 3.98
CA ALA A 67 1.46 3.10 3.61
C ALA A 67 1.59 2.89 2.08
N PHE A 68 1.17 3.87 1.28
CA PHE A 68 1.34 3.86 -0.17
C PHE A 68 2.82 3.90 -0.56
N ILE A 69 3.60 4.87 -0.11
CA ILE A 69 5.03 4.99 -0.44
C ILE A 69 5.78 3.70 -0.09
N ARG A 70 5.50 3.14 1.09
CA ARG A 70 6.12 1.88 1.52
C ARG A 70 5.75 0.71 0.63
N THR A 71 4.51 0.61 0.20
CA THR A 71 4.02 -0.50 -0.63
C THR A 71 4.52 -0.38 -2.07
N GLU A 72 4.55 0.84 -2.61
CA GLU A 72 4.92 1.13 -3.99
C GLU A 72 6.42 1.01 -4.26
N SER A 73 7.24 1.62 -3.42
CA SER A 73 8.68 1.73 -3.67
C SER A 73 9.56 1.27 -2.50
N GLY A 74 9.00 1.01 -1.32
CA GLY A 74 9.81 0.84 -0.11
C GLY A 74 10.64 2.08 0.24
N PHE A 75 10.18 3.27 -0.14
CA PHE A 75 10.88 4.55 0.01
C PHE A 75 12.12 4.71 -0.90
N ASP A 76 12.19 3.99 -2.01
CA ASP A 76 13.22 4.20 -3.03
C ASP A 76 12.73 5.24 -4.06
N PRO A 77 13.33 6.45 -4.11
CA PRO A 77 12.92 7.49 -5.05
C PRO A 77 13.30 7.16 -6.50
N GLN A 78 14.23 6.21 -6.71
CA GLN A 78 14.67 5.79 -8.04
C GLN A 78 13.96 4.52 -8.52
N ALA A 79 12.94 4.05 -7.80
CA ALA A 79 12.21 2.85 -8.16
C ALA A 79 11.56 2.99 -9.54
N THR A 80 11.72 1.95 -10.36
CA THR A 80 11.07 1.81 -11.66
C THR A 80 10.54 0.39 -11.79
N SER A 81 9.24 0.24 -12.06
CA SER A 81 8.61 -1.06 -12.22
C SER A 81 8.79 -1.64 -13.63
N SER A 82 8.38 -2.89 -13.83
CA SER A 82 8.39 -3.54 -15.15
C SER A 82 7.45 -2.89 -16.18
N VAL A 83 6.50 -2.07 -15.73
CA VAL A 83 5.57 -1.29 -16.56
C VAL A 83 5.96 0.19 -16.62
N ASP A 84 7.21 0.51 -16.26
CA ASP A 84 7.77 1.86 -16.22
C ASP A 84 7.01 2.83 -15.29
N ALA A 85 6.36 2.33 -14.23
CA ALA A 85 5.88 3.20 -13.17
C ALA A 85 7.07 3.67 -12.33
N ARG A 86 7.13 4.98 -11.96
CA ARG A 86 8.34 5.62 -11.43
C ARG A 86 8.13 6.29 -10.08
N GLY A 87 9.24 6.37 -9.33
CA GLY A 87 9.41 7.14 -8.10
C GLY A 87 8.70 6.57 -6.89
N LEU A 88 8.61 7.37 -5.83
CA LEU A 88 8.14 6.95 -4.51
C LEU A 88 6.73 6.37 -4.51
N MET A 89 5.85 6.85 -5.38
CA MET A 89 4.44 6.46 -5.46
C MET A 89 4.07 5.75 -6.77
N GLN A 90 5.08 5.28 -7.52
CA GLN A 90 4.96 4.41 -8.69
C GLN A 90 3.88 4.85 -9.71
N MET A 91 4.03 6.08 -10.19
CA MET A 91 3.11 6.64 -11.17
C MET A 91 3.52 6.28 -12.60
N THR A 92 2.56 5.92 -13.43
CA THR A 92 2.76 5.67 -14.86
C THR A 92 2.84 6.99 -15.64
N GLU A 93 3.45 6.95 -16.83
CA GLU A 93 3.61 8.12 -17.68
C GLU A 93 2.26 8.77 -18.06
N GLU A 94 1.27 7.96 -18.40
CA GLU A 94 -0.08 8.44 -18.75
C GLU A 94 -0.72 9.21 -17.58
N THR A 95 -0.68 8.61 -16.37
CA THR A 95 -1.22 9.24 -15.15
C THR A 95 -0.45 10.52 -14.82
N PHE A 96 0.88 10.52 -14.95
CA PHE A 96 1.71 11.68 -14.71
C PHE A 96 1.31 12.87 -15.61
N PHE A 97 1.26 12.70 -16.91
CA PHE A 97 0.88 13.79 -17.82
C PHE A 97 -0.56 14.23 -17.65
N TRP A 98 -1.47 13.30 -17.32
CA TRP A 98 -2.83 13.66 -16.99
C TRP A 98 -2.87 14.56 -15.74
N ILE A 99 -2.12 14.24 -14.68
CA ILE A 99 -2.04 15.06 -13.47
C ILE A 99 -1.34 16.41 -13.76
N CYS A 100 -0.27 16.43 -14.56
CA CYS A 100 0.35 17.68 -15.01
C CYS A 100 -0.69 18.65 -15.56
N SER A 101 -1.61 18.17 -16.39
CA SER A 101 -2.70 18.99 -16.96
C SER A 101 -3.68 19.55 -15.91
N LYS A 102 -3.69 19.01 -14.69
CA LYS A 102 -4.61 19.41 -13.61
C LYS A 102 -3.99 20.37 -12.61
N ILE A 103 -2.73 20.11 -12.21
CA ILE A 103 -2.11 20.83 -11.08
C ILE A 103 -0.76 21.46 -11.41
N ALA A 104 -0.23 21.28 -12.63
CA ALA A 104 1.11 21.72 -13.02
C ALA A 104 1.16 22.23 -14.47
N GLY A 105 0.06 22.79 -15.00
CA GLY A 105 -0.05 23.20 -16.40
C GLY A 105 0.98 24.24 -16.85
N ASP A 106 1.47 25.07 -15.92
CA ASP A 106 2.49 26.09 -16.20
C ASP A 106 3.93 25.61 -15.88
N GLU A 107 4.08 24.39 -15.36
CA GLU A 107 5.38 23.80 -15.01
C GLU A 107 5.90 22.97 -16.20
N GLN A 108 7.19 23.09 -16.48
CA GLN A 108 7.84 22.29 -17.53
C GLN A 108 8.39 20.98 -16.93
N LEU A 109 7.48 20.09 -16.52
CA LEU A 109 7.83 18.81 -15.93
C LEU A 109 7.92 17.71 -17.00
N THR A 110 8.85 16.81 -16.80
CA THR A 110 9.06 15.59 -17.58
C THR A 110 8.74 14.37 -16.74
N PHE A 111 8.51 13.24 -17.35
CA PHE A 111 8.25 12.00 -16.62
C PHE A 111 9.41 11.56 -15.70
N ALA A 112 10.64 12.03 -15.97
CA ALA A 112 11.79 11.78 -15.12
C ALA A 112 11.74 12.56 -13.78
N ASP A 113 10.95 13.63 -13.70
CA ASP A 113 10.80 14.42 -12.47
C ASP A 113 10.08 13.63 -11.35
N LEU A 114 9.47 12.48 -11.67
CA LEU A 114 8.97 11.53 -10.66
C LEU A 114 10.07 10.88 -9.81
N TYR A 115 11.34 10.98 -10.19
CA TYR A 115 12.45 10.57 -9.34
C TYR A 115 12.82 11.62 -8.29
N ASP A 116 12.29 12.85 -8.41
CA ASP A 116 12.34 13.86 -7.33
C ASP A 116 11.26 13.55 -6.29
N PRO A 117 11.63 13.44 -4.99
CA PRO A 117 10.68 13.11 -3.93
C PRO A 117 9.52 14.09 -3.78
N ASP A 118 9.74 15.41 -3.93
CA ASP A 118 8.65 16.41 -3.79
C ASP A 118 7.62 16.24 -4.91
N THR A 119 8.07 16.09 -6.14
CA THR A 119 7.20 15.84 -7.30
C THR A 119 6.44 14.52 -7.16
N ALA A 120 7.14 13.43 -6.82
CA ALA A 120 6.52 12.12 -6.69
C ALA A 120 5.43 12.09 -5.61
N ILE A 121 5.71 12.68 -4.43
CA ILE A 121 4.75 12.72 -3.32
C ILE A 121 3.58 13.68 -3.65
N ARG A 122 3.85 14.85 -4.22
CA ARG A 122 2.84 15.81 -4.66
C ARG A 122 1.81 15.16 -5.58
N PHE A 123 2.30 14.52 -6.64
CA PHE A 123 1.46 13.93 -7.68
C PHE A 123 0.73 12.67 -7.18
N GLY A 124 1.44 11.82 -6.43
CA GLY A 124 0.85 10.64 -5.82
C GLY A 124 -0.24 10.97 -4.81
N CYS A 125 -0.03 11.97 -3.96
CA CYS A 125 -1.06 12.47 -3.03
C CYS A 125 -2.27 13.03 -3.77
N TYR A 126 -2.07 13.81 -4.83
CA TYR A 126 -3.18 14.30 -5.63
C TYR A 126 -4.02 13.16 -6.22
N TYR A 127 -3.39 12.17 -6.83
CA TYR A 127 -4.10 11.01 -7.39
C TYR A 127 -4.81 10.17 -6.31
N LEU A 128 -4.16 9.96 -5.17
CA LEU A 128 -4.75 9.28 -4.03
C LEU A 128 -5.96 10.05 -3.47
N HIS A 129 -5.86 11.38 -3.33
CA HIS A 129 -6.98 12.23 -2.94
C HIS A 129 -8.19 12.03 -3.86
N LEU A 130 -7.97 12.05 -5.17
CA LEU A 130 -9.06 11.83 -6.13
C LEU A 130 -9.70 10.45 -5.98
N CYS A 131 -8.90 9.40 -5.72
CA CYS A 131 -9.44 8.07 -5.41
C CYS A 131 -10.26 8.09 -4.11
N MET A 132 -9.73 8.70 -3.04
CA MET A 132 -10.43 8.79 -1.75
C MET A 132 -11.75 9.56 -1.85
N VAL A 133 -11.77 10.68 -2.56
CA VAL A 133 -12.99 11.49 -2.79
C VAL A 133 -14.02 10.68 -3.61
N ARG A 134 -13.56 10.04 -4.71
CA ARG A 134 -14.43 9.26 -5.59
C ARG A 134 -15.13 8.12 -4.86
N TYR A 135 -14.42 7.44 -3.98
CA TYR A 135 -14.94 6.28 -3.24
C TYR A 135 -15.26 6.59 -1.78
N LYS A 136 -15.65 7.84 -1.51
CA LYS A 136 -16.23 8.29 -0.22
C LYS A 136 -15.38 7.96 1.01
N GLY A 137 -14.06 7.91 0.84
CA GLY A 137 -13.12 7.63 1.92
C GLY A 137 -12.89 6.12 2.19
N ASP A 138 -13.48 5.21 1.41
CA ASP A 138 -13.18 3.78 1.54
C ASP A 138 -11.76 3.48 1.03
N VAL A 139 -10.86 3.21 1.97
CA VAL A 139 -9.43 2.98 1.69
C VAL A 139 -9.21 1.78 0.77
N SER A 140 -9.99 0.71 0.94
CA SER A 140 -9.82 -0.52 0.17
C SER A 140 -10.20 -0.31 -1.30
N THR A 141 -11.34 0.33 -1.55
CA THR A 141 -11.81 0.66 -2.90
C THR A 141 -10.91 1.71 -3.56
N ALA A 142 -10.47 2.73 -2.81
CA ALA A 142 -9.52 3.74 -3.29
C ALA A 142 -8.16 3.13 -3.65
N ALA A 143 -7.64 2.20 -2.85
CA ALA A 143 -6.41 1.48 -3.15
C ALA A 143 -6.55 0.59 -4.39
N ALA A 144 -7.67 -0.11 -4.56
CA ALA A 144 -7.96 -0.86 -5.77
C ALA A 144 -7.96 0.03 -7.02
N ALA A 145 -8.54 1.22 -6.92
CA ALA A 145 -8.59 2.19 -8.01
C ALA A 145 -7.23 2.83 -8.31
N TYR A 146 -6.44 3.11 -7.27
CA TYR A 146 -5.06 3.59 -7.45
C TYR A 146 -4.23 2.60 -8.27
N HIS A 147 -4.34 1.31 -7.97
CA HIS A 147 -3.59 0.24 -8.62
C HIS A 147 -4.13 -0.13 -10.01
N SER A 148 -5.45 -0.21 -10.19
CA SER A 148 -6.06 -0.80 -11.38
C SER A 148 -6.82 0.19 -12.25
N GLY A 149 -6.85 1.46 -11.84
CA GLY A 149 -7.59 2.53 -12.51
C GLY A 149 -9.09 2.55 -12.15
N TRP A 150 -9.67 3.75 -12.22
CA TRP A 150 -11.08 3.98 -11.85
C TRP A 150 -12.07 3.18 -12.72
N GLY A 151 -11.78 3.10 -14.03
CA GLY A 151 -12.67 2.38 -14.95
C GLY A 151 -12.89 0.92 -14.58
N THR A 152 -11.83 0.24 -14.11
CA THR A 152 -11.92 -1.15 -13.63
C THR A 152 -12.78 -1.23 -12.37
N VAL A 153 -12.52 -0.34 -11.40
CA VAL A 153 -13.25 -0.34 -10.12
C VAL A 153 -14.71 0.04 -10.32
N ASP A 154 -14.99 1.06 -11.14
CA ASP A 154 -16.37 1.46 -11.43
C ASP A 154 -17.19 0.34 -12.10
N GLN A 155 -16.58 -0.49 -12.95
CA GLN A 155 -17.22 -1.67 -13.51
C GLN A 155 -17.51 -2.73 -12.44
N LEU A 156 -16.55 -3.00 -11.55
CA LEU A 156 -16.73 -3.96 -10.45
C LEU A 156 -17.83 -3.53 -9.47
N LEU A 157 -17.96 -2.24 -9.21
CA LEU A 157 -19.01 -1.70 -8.34
C LEU A 157 -20.44 -1.91 -8.89
N GLN A 158 -20.60 -2.15 -10.19
CA GLN A 158 -21.89 -2.48 -10.80
C GLN A 158 -22.25 -3.97 -10.68
N MET A 159 -21.35 -4.80 -10.16
CA MET A 159 -21.53 -6.25 -10.04
C MET A 159 -21.90 -6.60 -8.60
N GLU A 160 -23.08 -7.18 -8.38
CA GLU A 160 -23.57 -7.57 -7.04
C GLU A 160 -22.61 -8.53 -6.30
N GLU A 161 -21.85 -9.34 -7.04
CA GLU A 161 -20.84 -10.25 -6.46
C GLU A 161 -19.62 -9.53 -5.87
N HIS A 162 -19.38 -8.26 -6.24
CA HIS A 162 -18.24 -7.47 -5.80
C HIS A 162 -18.62 -6.26 -4.95
N SER A 163 -19.87 -5.81 -5.03
CA SER A 163 -20.37 -4.67 -4.27
C SER A 163 -21.86 -4.83 -3.97
N ALA A 164 -22.23 -4.76 -2.69
CA ALA A 164 -23.64 -4.82 -2.28
C ALA A 164 -24.34 -3.45 -2.34
N ASP A 165 -23.56 -2.36 -2.28
CA ASP A 165 -24.08 -0.98 -2.21
C ASP A 165 -23.81 -0.17 -3.49
N GLY A 166 -23.02 -0.71 -4.43
CA GLY A 166 -22.59 -0.01 -5.63
C GLY A 166 -21.54 1.10 -5.36
N GLU A 167 -21.02 1.20 -4.13
CA GLU A 167 -20.15 2.28 -3.68
C GLU A 167 -18.80 1.78 -3.14
N THR A 168 -18.79 0.61 -2.49
CA THR A 168 -17.61 0.00 -1.88
C THR A 168 -17.38 -1.42 -2.39
N LEU A 169 -16.13 -1.78 -2.65
CA LEU A 169 -15.76 -3.14 -3.04
C LEU A 169 -15.66 -4.04 -1.81
N GLN A 170 -16.43 -5.14 -1.82
CA GLN A 170 -16.40 -6.19 -0.81
C GLN A 170 -15.62 -7.43 -1.27
N GLY A 171 -15.31 -7.52 -2.57
CA GLY A 171 -14.52 -8.59 -3.18
C GLY A 171 -13.60 -8.07 -4.26
N PHE A 172 -12.37 -8.58 -4.31
CA PHE A 172 -11.35 -8.20 -5.28
C PHE A 172 -11.07 -9.39 -6.20
N PRO A 173 -11.67 -9.45 -7.42
CA PRO A 173 -11.61 -10.62 -8.28
C PRO A 173 -10.23 -10.92 -8.84
N TYR A 174 -9.38 -9.89 -8.96
CA TYR A 174 -8.04 -10.03 -9.50
C TYR A 174 -7.01 -10.27 -8.41
N ASN A 175 -6.25 -11.36 -8.47
CA ASN A 175 -5.26 -11.71 -7.46
C ASN A 175 -4.28 -10.57 -7.16
N GLN A 176 -3.82 -9.85 -8.18
CA GLN A 176 -2.91 -8.72 -8.00
C GLN A 176 -3.57 -7.57 -7.24
N MET A 177 -4.79 -7.20 -7.60
CA MET A 177 -5.59 -6.18 -6.91
C MET A 177 -5.81 -6.58 -5.43
N HIS A 178 -6.24 -7.82 -5.18
CA HIS A 178 -6.45 -8.33 -3.83
C HIS A 178 -5.17 -8.26 -2.98
N HIS A 179 -4.03 -8.72 -3.51
CA HIS A 179 -2.75 -8.64 -2.81
C HIS A 179 -2.32 -7.20 -2.55
N TYR A 180 -2.54 -6.31 -3.51
CA TYR A 180 -2.21 -4.90 -3.36
C TYR A 180 -3.04 -4.23 -2.26
N VAL A 181 -4.36 -4.37 -2.30
CA VAL A 181 -5.28 -3.81 -1.29
C VAL A 181 -4.94 -4.33 0.11
N ASN A 182 -4.68 -5.63 0.25
CA ASN A 182 -4.28 -6.21 1.53
C ASN A 182 -2.94 -5.64 2.04
N LYS A 183 -1.98 -5.39 1.15
CA LYS A 183 -0.71 -4.76 1.55
C LYS A 183 -0.92 -3.32 2.04
N ILE A 184 -1.70 -2.52 1.31
CA ILE A 184 -1.99 -1.14 1.69
C ILE A 184 -2.71 -1.10 3.04
N THR A 185 -3.80 -1.85 3.20
CA THR A 185 -4.62 -1.83 4.42
C THR A 185 -3.85 -2.32 5.64
N ALA A 186 -3.11 -3.42 5.54
CA ALA A 186 -2.26 -3.93 6.62
C ALA A 186 -1.12 -2.96 6.98
N CYS A 187 -0.52 -2.33 5.96
CA CYS A 187 0.53 -1.33 6.14
C CYS A 187 -0.03 -0.09 6.85
N TYR A 188 -1.17 0.43 6.42
CA TYR A 188 -1.83 1.58 7.01
C TYR A 188 -2.22 1.32 8.47
N GLN A 189 -2.85 0.18 8.79
CA GLN A 189 -3.16 -0.23 10.16
C GLN A 189 -1.91 -0.30 11.04
N THR A 190 -0.79 -0.75 10.47
CA THR A 190 0.47 -0.79 11.21
C THR A 190 1.00 0.61 11.49
N TYR A 191 0.96 1.52 10.54
CA TYR A 191 1.33 2.92 10.75
C TYR A 191 0.42 3.57 11.79
N GLN A 192 -0.89 3.38 11.72
CA GLN A 192 -1.83 3.88 12.72
C GLN A 192 -1.49 3.37 14.13
N ARG A 193 -1.26 2.07 14.28
CA ARG A 193 -0.87 1.48 15.57
C ARG A 193 0.43 2.04 16.12
N LEU A 194 1.41 2.34 15.26
CA LEU A 194 2.74 2.80 15.68
C LEU A 194 2.80 4.31 15.93
N TYR A 195 1.99 5.11 15.24
CA TYR A 195 2.15 6.56 15.18
C TYR A 195 0.88 7.37 15.48
N ALA A 196 -0.30 6.75 15.61
CA ALA A 196 -1.50 7.48 16.00
C ALA A 196 -1.33 8.06 17.41
N GLY A 197 -1.39 9.39 17.51
CA GLY A 197 -1.26 10.12 18.79
C GLY A 197 0.16 10.64 19.08
N GLN A 198 1.07 10.60 18.11
CA GLN A 198 2.39 11.26 18.20
C GLN A 198 2.36 12.63 17.52
#